data_75970ff41f09f8b7b5b9b9b6c4c1913a
#
_entry.id   75970ff41f09f8b7b5b9b9b6c4c1913a
#
_cell.length_a   1.000
_cell.length_b   1.000
_cell.length_c   1.000
_cell.angle_alpha   90.00
_cell.angle_beta   90.00
_cell.angle_gamma   90.00
#
_symmetry.space_group_name_H-M   'P 1'
#
loop_
_entity.id
_entity.type
_entity.pdbx_description
1 polymer ?
#
loop_
_entity_poly.entity_id
_entity_poly.type
_entity_poly.pdbx_seq_one_letter_code
_entity_poly.pdbx_strand_id
1 'polypeptide(L)'
;HFITAVDWRLPGGEVAERVHGHENYLRRLQTIHQSQESGEPLLTWGYHKIWHGEMNRAILDQISSERPIIIWQRSYHEMFVNTAALRWLAIDEDEADRHSQVDISQGRFFEVGKAVLMNKLNSFMQEPARYKSGLSKVKAAIHQGGHTTVGDMGFDPEQQLEHYRDVLETDD
;
A
#
# COMPACT_ATOMS: atom_id res chain seq x y z
N HIS A 1 -2.08 1.73 5.39
CA HIS A 1 -3.40 1.45 5.96
C HIS A 1 -4.05 0.22 5.33
N PHE A 2 -4.83 -0.52 6.13
CA PHE A 2 -5.66 -1.62 5.63
C PHE A 2 -7.09 -1.14 5.43
N ILE A 3 -7.59 -1.26 4.18
CA ILE A 3 -9.01 -1.06 3.86
C ILE A 3 -9.46 -2.30 3.08
N THR A 4 -10.07 -3.24 3.78
CA THR A 4 -10.39 -4.57 3.26
C THR A 4 -11.87 -4.88 3.39
N ALA A 5 -12.33 -5.89 2.65
CA ALA A 5 -13.71 -6.37 2.74
C ALA A 5 -13.95 -7.38 3.89
N VAL A 6 -12.94 -7.63 4.71
CA VAL A 6 -13.01 -8.51 5.88
C VAL A 6 -12.39 -7.82 7.08
N ASP A 7 -12.85 -8.14 8.27
CA ASP A 7 -12.25 -7.62 9.50
C ASP A 7 -10.85 -8.22 9.69
N TRP A 8 -9.90 -7.37 10.05
CA TRP A 8 -8.55 -7.78 10.41
C TRP A 8 -8.28 -7.43 11.87
N ARG A 9 -7.91 -8.42 12.65
CA ARG A 9 -7.41 -8.20 14.01
C ARG A 9 -5.93 -7.90 13.94
N LEU A 10 -5.59 -6.68 14.30
CA LEU A 10 -4.21 -6.21 14.33
C LEU A 10 -3.55 -6.55 15.67
N PRO A 11 -2.21 -6.59 15.73
CA PRO A 11 -1.49 -6.70 17.00
C PRO A 11 -1.90 -5.60 17.97
N GLY A 12 -2.05 -5.96 19.25
CA GLY A 12 -2.56 -5.03 20.26
C GLY A 12 -4.08 -5.03 20.43
N GLY A 13 -4.80 -5.85 19.64
CA GLY A 13 -6.25 -6.03 19.75
C GLY A 13 -7.11 -5.06 18.95
N GLU A 14 -6.49 -4.09 18.27
CA GLU A 14 -7.19 -3.23 17.34
C GLU A 14 -7.81 -4.04 16.20
N VAL A 15 -9.00 -3.64 15.76
CA VAL A 15 -9.68 -4.25 14.61
C VAL A 15 -9.75 -3.24 13.48
N ALA A 16 -9.12 -3.57 12.35
CA ALA A 16 -9.40 -2.90 11.09
C ALA A 16 -10.73 -3.44 10.57
N GLU A 17 -11.80 -2.67 10.78
CA GLU A 17 -13.16 -3.05 10.38
C GLU A 17 -13.30 -3.14 8.87
N ARG A 18 -14.04 -4.15 8.43
CA ARG A 18 -14.37 -4.36 7.02
C ARG A 18 -15.10 -3.16 6.43
N VAL A 19 -14.85 -2.92 5.16
CA VAL A 19 -15.53 -1.90 4.37
C VAL A 19 -16.17 -2.55 3.15
N HIS A 20 -17.45 -2.33 2.94
CA HIS A 20 -18.17 -2.78 1.75
C HIS A 20 -18.87 -1.61 1.07
N GLY A 21 -18.93 -1.67 -0.25
CA GLY A 21 -19.56 -0.65 -1.09
C GLY A 21 -18.61 0.51 -1.42
N HIS A 22 -18.80 1.06 -2.60
CA HIS A 22 -17.97 2.11 -3.17
C HIS A 22 -17.93 3.37 -2.31
N GLU A 23 -19.10 3.88 -1.94
CA GLU A 23 -19.21 5.10 -1.13
C GLU A 23 -18.56 4.94 0.25
N ASN A 24 -18.69 3.78 0.89
CA ASN A 24 -18.06 3.51 2.18
C ASN A 24 -16.53 3.44 2.05
N TYR A 25 -16.04 2.87 0.95
CA TYR A 25 -14.61 2.83 0.67
C TYR A 25 -14.03 4.25 0.50
N LEU A 26 -14.68 5.08 -0.31
CA LEU A 26 -14.26 6.47 -0.53
C LEU A 26 -14.34 7.28 0.78
N ARG A 27 -15.40 7.09 1.57
CA ARG A 27 -15.52 7.73 2.89
C ARG A 27 -14.40 7.33 3.83
N ARG A 28 -14.01 6.06 3.85
CA ARG A 28 -12.87 5.57 4.64
C ARG A 28 -11.56 6.21 4.19
N LEU A 29 -11.30 6.28 2.87
CA LEU A 29 -10.14 6.99 2.33
C LEU A 29 -10.13 8.46 2.74
N GLN A 30 -11.27 9.14 2.63
CA GLN A 30 -11.41 10.54 3.04
C GLN A 30 -11.14 10.74 4.54
N THR A 31 -11.67 9.86 5.39
CA THR A 31 -11.43 9.91 6.85
C THR A 31 -9.95 9.75 7.17
N ILE A 32 -9.27 8.79 6.54
CA ILE A 32 -7.83 8.57 6.75
C ILE A 32 -7.04 9.78 6.22
N HIS A 33 -7.41 10.31 5.04
CA HIS A 33 -6.78 11.49 4.49
C HIS A 33 -6.85 12.69 5.45
N GLN A 34 -8.01 12.90 6.07
CA GLN A 34 -8.24 14.02 7.01
C GLN A 34 -7.58 13.81 8.38
N SER A 35 -7.41 12.57 8.83
CA SER A 35 -6.86 12.24 10.15
C SER A 35 -5.34 12.23 10.21
N GLN A 36 -4.66 12.18 9.06
CA GLN A 36 -3.20 12.14 9.01
C GLN A 36 -2.63 13.55 8.79
N GLU A 37 -1.52 13.83 9.45
CA GLU A 37 -0.75 15.05 9.19
C GLU A 37 -0.34 15.12 7.71
N SER A 38 -0.38 16.34 7.16
CA SER A 38 -0.01 16.61 5.77
C SER A 38 1.48 16.35 5.54
N GLY A 39 1.82 15.68 4.43
CA GLY A 39 3.19 15.51 3.97
C GLY A 39 3.55 14.08 3.55
N GLU A 40 2.99 13.06 4.20
CA GLU A 40 3.24 11.68 3.79
C GLU A 40 2.20 11.18 2.77
N PRO A 41 2.61 10.33 1.84
CA PRO A 41 1.67 9.69 0.92
C PRO A 41 0.68 8.80 1.67
N LEU A 42 -0.55 8.76 1.19
CA LEU A 42 -1.56 7.84 1.66
C LEU A 42 -1.43 6.52 0.88
N LEU A 43 -0.76 5.55 1.49
CA LEU A 43 -0.64 4.20 0.94
C LEU A 43 -1.64 3.27 1.63
N THR A 44 -2.50 2.62 0.85
CA THR A 44 -3.48 1.64 1.36
C THR A 44 -3.35 0.31 0.64
N TRP A 45 -3.68 -0.77 1.36
CA TRP A 45 -3.78 -2.12 0.81
C TRP A 45 -5.14 -2.73 1.14
N GLY A 46 -5.62 -3.62 0.26
CA GLY A 46 -6.83 -4.41 0.49
C GLY A 46 -8.00 -4.08 -0.43
N TYR A 47 -7.83 -3.09 -1.32
CA TYR A 47 -8.84 -2.78 -2.33
C TYR A 47 -9.18 -4.00 -3.18
N HIS A 48 -10.46 -4.14 -3.51
CA HIS A 48 -10.95 -5.12 -4.47
C HIS A 48 -12.21 -4.61 -5.17
N LYS A 49 -12.21 -4.60 -6.51
CA LYS A 49 -13.28 -4.03 -7.32
C LYS A 49 -14.68 -4.56 -7.00
N ILE A 50 -14.82 -5.87 -6.78
CA ILE A 50 -16.12 -6.50 -6.50
C ILE A 50 -16.76 -5.93 -5.22
N TRP A 51 -15.96 -5.61 -4.19
CA TRP A 51 -16.47 -5.13 -2.90
C TRP A 51 -16.47 -3.62 -2.77
N HIS A 52 -15.53 -2.94 -3.45
CA HIS A 52 -15.26 -1.52 -3.26
C HIS A 52 -15.62 -0.66 -4.48
N GLY A 53 -16.16 -1.28 -5.56
CA GLY A 53 -16.52 -0.57 -6.79
C GLY A 53 -15.33 -0.21 -7.68
N GLU A 54 -15.57 0.64 -8.66
CA GLU A 54 -14.55 1.10 -9.60
C GLU A 54 -13.56 2.05 -8.90
N MET A 55 -12.32 2.04 -9.38
CA MET A 55 -11.27 2.95 -8.92
C MET A 55 -10.51 3.49 -10.12
N ASN A 56 -10.20 4.78 -10.06
CA ASN A 56 -9.35 5.42 -11.06
C ASN A 56 -8.73 6.72 -10.52
N ARG A 57 -7.84 7.30 -11.31
CA ARG A 57 -7.12 8.55 -11.03
C ARG A 57 -8.08 9.70 -10.67
N ALA A 58 -9.14 9.90 -11.47
CA ALA A 58 -10.08 10.99 -11.29
C ALA A 58 -10.86 10.89 -9.96
N ILE A 59 -11.25 9.67 -9.57
CA ILE A 59 -11.89 9.41 -8.26
C ILE A 59 -10.93 9.76 -7.13
N LEU A 60 -9.68 9.36 -7.22
CA LEU A 60 -8.66 9.65 -6.21
C LEU A 60 -8.28 11.12 -6.15
N ASP A 61 -8.26 11.83 -7.27
CA ASP A 61 -8.05 13.29 -7.34
C ASP A 61 -9.16 14.08 -6.63
N GLN A 62 -10.39 13.56 -6.59
CA GLN A 62 -11.50 14.16 -5.82
C GLN A 62 -11.29 14.03 -4.30
N ILE A 63 -10.54 13.04 -3.84
CA ILE A 63 -10.19 12.91 -2.42
C ILE A 63 -9.09 13.90 -2.06
N SER A 64 -8.05 14.00 -2.89
CA SER A 64 -7.00 15.00 -2.75
C SER A 64 -6.25 15.22 -4.07
N SER A 65 -6.14 16.47 -4.50
CA SER A 65 -5.29 16.89 -5.61
C SER A 65 -3.83 17.14 -5.21
N GLU A 66 -3.56 17.24 -3.91
CA GLU A 66 -2.26 17.63 -3.34
C GLU A 66 -1.51 16.45 -2.72
N ARG A 67 -2.23 15.59 -1.99
CA ARG A 67 -1.63 14.46 -1.31
C ARG A 67 -1.48 13.27 -2.24
N PRO A 68 -0.30 12.65 -2.34
CA PRO A 68 -0.13 11.38 -3.06
C PRO A 68 -1.03 10.30 -2.45
N ILE A 69 -1.87 9.68 -3.28
CA ILE A 69 -2.74 8.55 -2.88
C ILE A 69 -2.38 7.36 -3.75
N ILE A 70 -2.06 6.25 -3.09
CA ILE A 70 -1.67 4.98 -3.71
C ILE A 70 -2.54 3.88 -3.14
N ILE A 71 -3.34 3.25 -3.98
CA ILE A 71 -4.21 2.13 -3.62
C ILE A 71 -3.60 0.85 -4.14
N TRP A 72 -3.30 -0.09 -3.25
CA TRP A 72 -2.81 -1.41 -3.63
C TRP A 72 -3.92 -2.45 -3.53
N GLN A 73 -4.16 -3.15 -4.62
CA GLN A 73 -5.16 -4.21 -4.65
C GLN A 73 -4.75 -5.37 -3.73
N ARG A 74 -5.74 -6.03 -3.14
CA ARG A 74 -5.56 -7.15 -2.22
C ARG A 74 -4.69 -8.29 -2.78
N SER A 75 -4.82 -8.58 -4.07
CA SER A 75 -4.06 -9.65 -4.75
C SER A 75 -2.63 -9.26 -5.12
N TYR A 76 -2.21 -8.01 -4.88
CA TYR A 76 -0.95 -7.44 -5.33
C TYR A 76 -0.77 -7.31 -6.85
N HIS A 77 -1.79 -7.63 -7.65
CA HIS A 77 -1.72 -7.58 -9.11
C HIS A 77 -1.98 -6.19 -9.71
N GLU A 78 -2.47 -5.24 -8.92
CA GLU A 78 -2.92 -3.95 -9.43
C GLU A 78 -2.73 -2.83 -8.40
N MET A 79 -2.38 -1.65 -8.91
CA MET A 79 -2.29 -0.41 -8.13
C MET A 79 -3.00 0.72 -8.85
N PHE A 80 -3.62 1.60 -8.07
CA PHE A 80 -4.21 2.85 -8.55
C PHE A 80 -3.57 4.03 -7.86
N VAL A 81 -3.33 5.10 -8.62
CA VAL A 81 -2.69 6.30 -8.11
C VAL A 81 -3.41 7.56 -8.60
N ASN A 82 -3.37 8.62 -7.79
CA ASN A 82 -3.84 9.93 -8.20
C ASN A 82 -2.75 10.73 -8.90
N THR A 83 -3.12 11.91 -9.43
CA THR A 83 -2.20 12.84 -10.09
C THR A 83 -1.06 13.28 -9.16
N ALA A 84 -1.34 13.50 -7.89
CA ALA A 84 -0.33 13.89 -6.92
C ALA A 84 0.71 12.78 -6.69
N ALA A 85 0.29 11.51 -6.70
CA ALA A 85 1.20 10.37 -6.57
C ALA A 85 2.13 10.21 -7.79
N LEU A 86 1.62 10.42 -9.01
CA LEU A 86 2.45 10.40 -10.22
C LEU A 86 3.55 11.45 -10.14
N ARG A 87 3.21 12.68 -9.73
CA ARG A 87 4.19 13.76 -9.52
C ARG A 87 5.19 13.43 -8.42
N TRP A 88 4.70 12.94 -7.27
CA TRP A 88 5.54 12.60 -6.13
C TRP A 88 6.55 11.48 -6.44
N LEU A 89 6.13 10.48 -7.22
CA LEU A 89 6.97 9.39 -7.70
C LEU A 89 7.85 9.79 -8.91
N ALA A 90 7.72 11.02 -9.40
CA ALA A 90 8.40 11.50 -10.60
C ALA A 90 8.22 10.53 -11.79
N ILE A 91 6.98 10.10 -12.03
CA ILE A 91 6.63 9.24 -13.16
C ILE A 91 6.58 10.10 -14.42
N ASP A 92 7.32 9.70 -15.44
CA ASP A 92 7.15 10.21 -16.80
C ASP A 92 5.90 9.55 -17.39
N GLU A 93 4.81 10.33 -17.50
CA GLU A 93 3.51 9.81 -17.95
C GLU A 93 3.57 9.30 -19.39
N ASP A 94 4.32 9.98 -20.27
CA ASP A 94 4.44 9.60 -21.69
C ASP A 94 5.26 8.31 -21.86
N GLU A 95 6.28 8.10 -21.04
CA GLU A 95 7.05 6.86 -21.02
C GLU A 95 6.23 5.72 -20.44
N ALA A 96 5.57 5.95 -19.31
CA ALA A 96 4.77 4.96 -18.62
C ALA A 96 3.59 4.46 -19.46
N ASP A 97 2.92 5.36 -20.20
CA ASP A 97 1.76 5.03 -21.05
C ASP A 97 2.12 4.14 -22.26
N ARG A 98 3.41 4.06 -22.62
CA ARG A 98 3.88 3.11 -23.65
C ARG A 98 3.91 1.66 -23.16
N HIS A 99 3.83 1.44 -21.86
CA HIS A 99 3.81 0.10 -21.28
C HIS A 99 2.39 -0.48 -21.36
N SER A 100 2.22 -1.61 -22.04
CA SER A 100 0.90 -2.22 -22.31
C SER A 100 0.08 -2.58 -21.05
N GLN A 101 0.70 -2.60 -19.88
CA GLN A 101 0.07 -2.90 -18.59
C GLN A 101 0.04 -1.67 -17.67
N VAL A 102 0.05 -0.50 -18.26
CA VAL A 102 -0.17 0.79 -17.61
C VAL A 102 -1.27 1.53 -18.36
N ASP A 103 -2.18 2.14 -17.62
CA ASP A 103 -3.18 3.08 -18.12
C ASP A 103 -3.07 4.36 -17.29
N ILE A 104 -2.32 5.30 -17.82
CA ILE A 104 -2.05 6.58 -17.14
C ILE A 104 -3.32 7.40 -16.98
N SER A 105 -4.25 7.31 -17.95
CA SER A 105 -5.51 8.04 -17.88
C SER A 105 -6.36 7.60 -16.68
N GLN A 106 -6.31 6.31 -16.36
CA GLN A 106 -6.98 5.73 -15.20
C GLN A 106 -6.10 5.72 -13.94
N GLY A 107 -4.82 6.10 -14.05
CA GLY A 107 -3.84 5.97 -12.95
C GLY A 107 -3.63 4.52 -12.51
N ARG A 108 -3.78 3.59 -13.44
CA ARG A 108 -3.81 2.14 -13.21
C ARG A 108 -2.53 1.48 -13.69
N PHE A 109 -1.91 0.71 -12.79
CA PHE A 109 -0.70 -0.08 -13.06
C PHE A 109 -0.97 -1.52 -12.66
N PHE A 110 -0.80 -2.46 -13.58
CA PHE A 110 -1.16 -3.85 -13.31
C PHE A 110 -0.08 -4.82 -13.82
N GLU A 111 -0.07 -6.02 -13.26
CA GLU A 111 0.90 -7.06 -13.52
C GLU A 111 2.35 -6.52 -13.50
N VAL A 112 3.13 -6.70 -14.56
CA VAL A 112 4.51 -6.20 -14.62
C VAL A 112 4.59 -4.69 -14.75
N GLY A 113 3.53 -4.01 -15.22
CA GLY A 113 3.46 -2.55 -15.28
C GLY A 113 3.61 -1.87 -13.91
N LYS A 114 3.29 -2.56 -12.83
CA LYS A 114 3.53 -2.05 -11.46
C LYS A 114 4.99 -1.76 -11.18
N ALA A 115 5.93 -2.42 -11.88
CA ALA A 115 7.36 -2.16 -11.70
C ALA A 115 7.71 -0.69 -11.92
N VAL A 116 7.00 0.01 -12.79
CA VAL A 116 7.16 1.46 -13.02
C VAL A 116 6.97 2.25 -11.73
N LEU A 117 5.93 1.93 -10.94
CA LEU A 117 5.70 2.54 -9.62
C LEU A 117 6.67 1.99 -8.57
N MET A 118 6.84 0.68 -8.52
CA MET A 118 7.62 0.01 -7.47
C MET A 118 9.07 0.45 -7.45
N ASN A 119 9.70 0.68 -8.60
CA ASN A 119 11.07 1.18 -8.71
C ASN A 119 11.26 2.52 -7.97
N LYS A 120 10.20 3.34 -7.88
CA LYS A 120 10.21 4.62 -7.16
C LYS A 120 9.68 4.49 -5.73
N LEU A 121 8.64 3.69 -5.54
CA LEU A 121 7.97 3.50 -4.25
C LEU A 121 8.86 2.73 -3.25
N ASN A 122 9.69 1.81 -3.73
CA ASN A 122 10.58 1.01 -2.88
C ASN A 122 11.48 1.89 -2.01
N SER A 123 12.05 2.97 -2.54
CA SER A 123 12.89 3.89 -1.76
C SER A 123 12.15 4.47 -0.55
N PHE A 124 10.86 4.75 -0.69
CA PHE A 124 10.03 5.21 0.41
C PHE A 124 9.67 4.08 1.39
N MET A 125 9.32 2.91 0.88
CA MET A 125 8.91 1.77 1.73
C MET A 125 10.08 1.17 2.50
N GLN A 126 11.27 1.17 1.90
CA GLN A 126 12.49 0.59 2.48
C GLN A 126 13.30 1.59 3.30
N GLU A 127 12.77 2.79 3.56
CA GLU A 127 13.38 3.68 4.54
C GLU A 127 13.54 2.90 5.87
N PRO A 128 14.77 2.86 6.48
CA PRO A 128 15.09 1.90 7.54
C PRO A 128 14.14 1.90 8.73
N ALA A 129 13.78 3.08 9.25
CA ALA A 129 12.90 3.16 10.41
C ALA A 129 11.48 2.69 10.08
N ARG A 130 10.97 3.02 8.90
CA ARG A 130 9.66 2.60 8.38
C ARG A 130 9.62 1.09 8.17
N TYR A 131 10.65 0.55 7.50
CA TYR A 131 10.74 -0.86 7.21
C TYR A 131 10.79 -1.70 8.48
N LYS A 132 11.67 -1.36 9.45
CA LYS A 132 11.77 -2.02 10.75
C LYS A 132 10.46 -1.96 11.54
N SER A 133 9.81 -0.79 11.58
CA SER A 133 8.51 -0.65 12.22
C SER A 133 7.44 -1.54 11.59
N GLY A 134 7.44 -1.64 10.25
CA GLY A 134 6.55 -2.54 9.52
C GLY A 134 6.82 -4.01 9.84
N LEU A 135 8.08 -4.41 9.80
CA LEU A 135 8.51 -5.78 10.07
C LEU A 135 8.18 -6.22 11.51
N SER A 136 8.38 -5.32 12.50
CA SER A 136 7.98 -5.58 13.89
C SER A 136 6.48 -5.84 14.04
N LYS A 137 5.64 -5.09 13.31
CA LYS A 137 4.19 -5.32 13.29
C LYS A 137 3.82 -6.65 12.63
N VAL A 138 4.53 -7.04 11.58
CA VAL A 138 4.35 -8.34 10.92
C VAL A 138 4.77 -9.47 11.87
N LYS A 139 5.92 -9.35 12.55
CA LYS A 139 6.36 -10.30 13.61
C LYS A 139 5.26 -10.49 14.66
N ALA A 140 4.74 -9.40 15.19
CA ALA A 140 3.67 -9.43 16.19
C ALA A 140 2.38 -10.11 15.67
N ALA A 141 1.99 -9.85 14.42
CA ALA A 141 0.82 -10.48 13.80
C ALA A 141 1.00 -11.99 13.60
N ILE A 142 2.21 -12.43 13.23
CA ILE A 142 2.58 -13.84 13.08
C ILE A 142 2.47 -14.55 14.42
N HIS A 143 3.05 -13.98 15.49
CA HIS A 143 2.97 -14.54 16.84
C HIS A 143 1.53 -14.58 17.36
N GLN A 144 0.75 -13.54 17.13
CA GLN A 144 -0.67 -13.53 17.50
C GLN A 144 -1.46 -14.64 16.80
N GLY A 145 -1.10 -15.01 15.57
CA GLY A 145 -1.67 -16.14 14.83
C GLY A 145 -1.17 -17.51 15.32
N GLY A 146 -0.26 -17.57 16.30
CA GLY A 146 0.32 -18.80 16.83
C GLY A 146 1.38 -19.44 15.91
N HIS A 147 1.86 -18.70 14.91
CA HIS A 147 2.89 -19.19 13.99
C HIS A 147 4.29 -18.96 14.56
N THR A 148 5.14 -19.97 14.47
CA THR A 148 6.57 -19.92 14.89
C THR A 148 7.53 -19.91 13.71
N THR A 149 7.01 -20.20 12.50
CA THR A 149 7.82 -20.27 11.28
C THR A 149 7.02 -19.69 10.11
N VAL A 150 7.65 -18.81 9.37
CA VAL A 150 7.05 -18.15 8.19
C VAL A 150 8.09 -18.08 7.09
N GLY A 151 7.66 -18.33 5.86
CA GLY A 151 8.46 -18.08 4.67
C GLY A 151 8.10 -16.74 4.04
N ASP A 152 9.07 -15.86 3.86
CA ASP A 152 8.92 -14.65 3.07
C ASP A 152 9.39 -14.89 1.65
N MET A 153 8.45 -14.95 0.71
CA MET A 153 8.73 -15.19 -0.72
C MET A 153 9.21 -13.93 -1.45
N GLY A 154 9.12 -12.76 -0.81
CA GLY A 154 9.57 -11.47 -1.35
C GLY A 154 10.88 -10.98 -0.75
N PHE A 155 11.54 -11.80 0.07
CA PHE A 155 12.78 -11.44 0.75
C PHE A 155 13.96 -11.23 -0.21
N ASP A 156 14.54 -10.04 -0.14
CA ASP A 156 15.78 -9.68 -0.84
C ASP A 156 16.93 -9.58 0.18
N PRO A 157 17.83 -10.58 0.22
CA PRO A 157 18.91 -10.62 1.21
C PRO A 157 19.92 -9.47 1.08
N GLU A 158 20.09 -8.93 -0.12
CA GLU A 158 21.04 -7.83 -0.33
C GLU A 158 20.55 -6.51 0.28
N GLN A 159 19.24 -6.31 0.32
CA GLN A 159 18.64 -5.07 0.81
C GLN A 159 18.06 -5.18 2.22
N GLN A 160 17.61 -6.36 2.63
CA GLN A 160 16.72 -6.52 3.78
C GLN A 160 17.33 -7.30 4.95
N LEU A 161 18.44 -8.04 4.74
CA LEU A 161 18.98 -8.97 5.73
C LEU A 161 19.30 -8.30 7.08
N GLU A 162 19.88 -7.11 7.07
CA GLU A 162 20.21 -6.38 8.30
C GLU A 162 18.95 -5.97 9.08
N HIS A 163 17.92 -5.51 8.37
CA HIS A 163 16.64 -5.14 8.99
C HIS A 163 15.96 -6.34 9.64
N TYR A 164 16.02 -7.51 8.98
CA TYR A 164 15.50 -8.75 9.56
C TYR A 164 16.25 -9.17 10.81
N ARG A 165 17.58 -9.11 10.81
CA ARG A 165 18.40 -9.40 12.00
C ARG A 165 18.04 -8.47 13.14
N ASP A 166 18.01 -7.18 12.90
CA ASP A 166 17.69 -6.17 13.92
C ASP A 166 16.33 -6.38 14.57
N VAL A 167 15.34 -6.88 13.84
CA VAL A 167 13.97 -7.07 14.35
C VAL A 167 13.75 -8.47 14.92
N LEU A 168 14.37 -9.50 14.34
CA LEU A 168 14.10 -10.89 14.73
C LEU A 168 15.05 -11.39 15.84
N GLU A 169 16.27 -10.83 15.93
CA GLU A 169 17.25 -11.20 16.95
C GLU A 169 17.10 -10.40 18.26
N THR A 170 16.25 -9.37 18.30
CA THR A 170 15.89 -8.70 19.54
C THR A 170 14.94 -9.59 20.33
N ASP A 171 15.40 -10.10 21.47
CA ASP A 171 14.56 -10.73 22.49
C ASP A 171 13.66 -9.65 23.10
N ASP A 172 12.36 -9.72 22.84
CA ASP A 172 11.32 -9.01 23.58
C ASP A 172 10.75 -9.90 24.68
#